data_a0308893cf7f24ba432e9f7396606589
#
_entry.id   a0308893cf7f24ba432e9f7396606589
#
_cell.length_a   1.000
_cell.length_b   1.000
_cell.length_c   1.000
_cell.angle_alpha   90.00
_cell.angle_beta   90.00
_cell.angle_gamma   90.00
#
_symmetry.space_group_name_H-M   'P 1'
#
loop_
_entity.id
_entity.type
_entity.pdbx_description
1 polymer ?
#
loop_
_entity_poly.entity_id
_entity_poly.type
_entity_poly.pdbx_seq_one_letter_code
_entity_poly.pdbx_strand_id
1 'polypeptide(L)'
;MKLSLQTLVAAVAVAAFSTTAFAGADVEGAKALTKANNCMKCHGIDKDKDGPSFKKTAAKYKGKADAESKLVTHLTTGPKVKLEDGSEEEHKMVKTKDMAQIKNLVAYILEQ
;
A
#
# COMPACT_ATOMS: atom_id res chain seq x y z
N MET A 1 -7.32 -72.33 -7.63
CA MET A 1 -7.69 -70.95 -7.92
C MET A 1 -7.07 -70.07 -6.89
N LYS A 2 -6.08 -69.28 -7.32
CA LYS A 2 -5.44 -68.30 -6.43
C LYS A 2 -6.02 -66.93 -6.79
N LEU A 3 -6.83 -66.37 -5.87
CA LEU A 3 -7.27 -64.98 -5.94
C LEU A 3 -6.07 -64.11 -5.50
N SER A 4 -5.52 -63.35 -6.42
CA SER A 4 -4.57 -62.32 -6.09
C SER A 4 -5.31 -61.05 -5.73
N LEU A 5 -5.23 -60.67 -4.47
CA LEU A 5 -5.77 -59.42 -3.93
C LEU A 5 -4.82 -58.27 -4.30
N GLN A 6 -5.17 -57.54 -5.37
CA GLN A 6 -4.45 -56.30 -5.72
C GLN A 6 -4.93 -55.18 -4.83
N THR A 7 -4.12 -54.81 -3.87
CA THR A 7 -4.33 -53.60 -3.06
C THR A 7 -4.02 -52.37 -3.91
N LEU A 8 -5.09 -51.64 -4.27
CA LEU A 8 -4.98 -50.29 -4.83
C LEU A 8 -4.59 -49.31 -3.73
N VAL A 9 -3.35 -48.91 -3.74
CA VAL A 9 -2.88 -47.76 -2.92
C VAL A 9 -3.31 -46.48 -3.63
N ALA A 10 -4.35 -45.83 -3.15
CA ALA A 10 -4.72 -44.51 -3.60
C ALA A 10 -3.76 -43.49 -2.97
N ALA A 11 -2.86 -42.94 -3.78
CA ALA A 11 -2.02 -41.83 -3.37
C ALA A 11 -2.90 -40.58 -3.32
N VAL A 12 -3.21 -40.11 -2.12
CA VAL A 12 -3.84 -38.80 -1.92
C VAL A 12 -2.75 -37.74 -2.07
N ALA A 13 -2.73 -37.07 -3.22
CA ALA A 13 -1.89 -35.89 -3.41
C ALA A 13 -2.50 -34.74 -2.62
N VAL A 14 -1.92 -34.42 -1.48
CA VAL A 14 -2.25 -33.19 -0.73
C VAL A 14 -1.62 -32.03 -1.48
N ALA A 15 -2.43 -31.32 -2.26
CA ALA A 15 -2.00 -30.04 -2.83
C ALA A 15 -1.86 -29.03 -1.69
N ALA A 16 -0.63 -28.75 -1.31
CA ALA A 16 -0.32 -27.65 -0.40
C ALA A 16 -0.63 -26.34 -1.13
N PHE A 17 -1.77 -25.74 -0.85
CA PHE A 17 -2.04 -24.36 -1.23
C PHE A 17 -1.12 -23.48 -0.40
N SER A 18 -0.03 -23.03 -1.00
CA SER A 18 0.81 -21.97 -0.45
C SER A 18 -0.01 -20.70 -0.51
N THR A 19 -0.71 -20.37 0.57
CA THR A 19 -1.27 -19.04 0.74
C THR A 19 -0.10 -18.08 0.91
N THR A 20 0.23 -17.34 -0.16
CA THR A 20 1.09 -16.17 -0.03
C THR A 20 0.36 -15.18 0.85
N ALA A 21 0.71 -15.16 2.12
CA ALA A 21 0.28 -14.10 3.00
C ALA A 21 0.95 -12.81 2.48
N PHE A 22 0.17 -11.89 1.92
CA PHE A 22 0.65 -10.54 1.68
C PHE A 22 0.90 -9.94 3.05
N ALA A 23 2.19 -9.78 3.41
CA ALA A 23 2.55 -9.01 4.56
C ALA A 23 2.04 -7.58 4.34
N GLY A 24 1.27 -7.04 5.30
CA GLY A 24 0.87 -5.64 5.28
C GLY A 24 2.08 -4.71 5.27
N ALA A 25 1.85 -3.41 5.12
CA ALA A 25 2.92 -2.43 5.14
C ALA A 25 3.74 -2.52 6.43
N ASP A 26 5.05 -2.27 6.33
CA ASP A 26 5.88 -1.97 7.49
C ASP A 26 5.48 -0.60 8.03
N VAL A 27 4.69 -0.60 9.11
CA VAL A 27 4.11 0.59 9.71
C VAL A 27 5.18 1.52 10.27
N GLU A 28 6.16 0.98 10.97
CA GLU A 28 7.23 1.79 11.57
C GLU A 28 8.11 2.45 10.51
N GLY A 29 8.45 1.72 9.45
CA GLY A 29 9.18 2.28 8.32
C GLY A 29 8.38 3.37 7.60
N ALA A 30 7.09 3.17 7.39
CA ALA A 30 6.21 4.17 6.79
C ALA A 30 6.08 5.42 7.67
N LYS A 31 5.89 5.27 8.97
CA LYS A 31 5.83 6.40 9.91
C LYS A 31 7.15 7.19 9.94
N ALA A 32 8.28 6.50 9.92
CA ALA A 32 9.59 7.15 9.86
C ALA A 32 9.72 7.99 8.58
N LEU A 33 9.26 7.47 7.45
CA LEU A 33 9.30 8.18 6.17
C LEU A 33 8.36 9.40 6.15
N THR A 34 7.15 9.29 6.70
CA THR A 34 6.23 10.42 6.83
C THR A 34 6.83 11.52 7.69
N LYS A 35 7.49 11.16 8.78
CA LYS A 35 8.17 12.11 9.66
C LYS A 35 9.33 12.81 8.97
N ALA A 36 10.18 12.04 8.27
CA ALA A 36 11.32 12.59 7.54
C ALA A 36 10.93 13.58 6.44
N ASN A 37 9.74 13.40 5.86
CA ASN A 37 9.21 14.26 4.80
C ASN A 37 8.15 15.27 5.27
N ASN A 38 7.91 15.39 6.56
CA ASN A 38 6.91 16.30 7.15
C ASN A 38 5.49 16.13 6.57
N CYS A 39 5.12 14.93 6.21
CA CYS A 39 3.81 14.65 5.61
C CYS A 39 2.66 15.08 6.51
N MET A 40 2.81 14.88 7.82
CA MET A 40 1.77 15.15 8.80
C MET A 40 1.54 16.64 9.05
N LYS A 41 2.34 17.52 8.45
CA LYS A 41 2.08 18.96 8.45
C LYS A 41 0.81 19.29 7.65
N CYS A 42 0.60 18.60 6.55
CA CYS A 42 -0.53 18.83 5.63
C CYS A 42 -1.57 17.69 5.62
N HIS A 43 -1.21 16.51 6.11
CA HIS A 43 -2.08 15.36 6.18
C HIS A 43 -2.30 14.90 7.63
N GLY A 44 -3.50 14.46 7.95
CA GLY A 44 -3.77 13.69 9.17
C GLY A 44 -3.99 12.22 8.82
N ILE A 45 -4.05 11.36 9.82
CA ILE A 45 -4.51 9.98 9.63
C ILE A 45 -6.04 9.99 9.39
N ASP A 46 -6.78 10.61 10.29
CA ASP A 46 -8.25 10.67 10.26
C ASP A 46 -8.80 12.04 9.88
N LYS A 47 -8.04 13.11 10.06
CA LYS A 47 -8.47 14.48 9.83
C LYS A 47 -7.83 15.07 8.60
N ASP A 48 -8.64 15.72 7.77
CA ASP A 48 -8.16 16.59 6.70
C ASP A 48 -7.47 17.82 7.33
N LYS A 49 -6.42 18.26 6.68
CA LYS A 49 -5.71 19.51 6.96
C LYS A 49 -5.61 20.30 5.64
N ASP A 50 -4.47 20.84 5.29
CA ASP A 50 -4.26 21.44 3.97
C ASP A 50 -4.39 20.40 2.84
N GLY A 51 -4.04 19.16 3.13
CA GLY A 51 -4.29 18.00 2.28
C GLY A 51 -5.29 17.02 2.90
N PRO A 52 -5.77 16.05 2.12
CA PRO A 52 -6.71 15.05 2.60
C PRO A 52 -6.07 14.15 3.67
N SER A 53 -6.89 13.62 4.59
CA SER A 53 -6.44 12.58 5.51
C SER A 53 -6.01 11.33 4.74
N PHE A 54 -5.15 10.52 5.33
CA PHE A 54 -4.76 9.24 4.72
C PHE A 54 -5.95 8.30 4.60
N LYS A 55 -6.85 8.32 5.57
CA LYS A 55 -8.10 7.57 5.54
C LYS A 55 -8.99 7.95 4.36
N LYS A 56 -9.11 9.24 4.08
CA LYS A 56 -9.86 9.74 2.92
C LYS A 56 -9.19 9.33 1.61
N THR A 57 -7.88 9.39 1.54
CA THR A 57 -7.11 8.92 0.38
C THR A 57 -7.30 7.42 0.16
N ALA A 58 -7.23 6.61 1.20
CA ALA A 58 -7.49 5.18 1.13
C ALA A 58 -8.89 4.88 0.60
N ALA A 59 -9.90 5.59 1.10
CA ALA A 59 -11.28 5.44 0.64
C ALA A 59 -11.45 5.81 -0.84
N LYS A 60 -10.79 6.89 -1.29
CA LYS A 60 -10.82 7.33 -2.70
C LYS A 60 -10.27 6.27 -3.65
N TYR A 61 -9.22 5.57 -3.24
CA TYR A 61 -8.54 4.58 -4.09
C TYR A 61 -9.00 3.14 -3.85
N LYS A 62 -9.93 2.91 -2.94
CA LYS A 62 -10.42 1.57 -2.63
C LYS A 62 -10.93 0.86 -3.88
N GLY A 63 -10.42 -0.34 -4.14
CA GLY A 63 -10.81 -1.16 -5.29
C GLY A 63 -10.24 -0.71 -6.64
N LYS A 64 -9.39 0.32 -6.68
CA LYS A 64 -8.77 0.80 -7.91
C LYS A 64 -7.43 0.12 -8.15
N ALA A 65 -7.29 -0.58 -9.29
CA ALA A 65 -6.08 -1.32 -9.62
C ALA A 65 -4.84 -0.43 -9.82
N ASP A 66 -5.03 0.84 -10.17
CA ASP A 66 -3.97 1.82 -10.42
C ASP A 66 -3.63 2.71 -9.19
N ALA A 67 -4.18 2.38 -8.02
CA ALA A 67 -3.98 3.17 -6.81
C ALA A 67 -2.49 3.32 -6.44
N GLU A 68 -1.75 2.23 -6.41
CA GLU A 68 -0.31 2.26 -6.08
C GLU A 68 0.46 3.14 -7.06
N SER A 69 0.30 2.92 -8.36
CA SER A 69 1.05 3.66 -9.38
C SER A 69 0.72 5.16 -9.36
N LYS A 70 -0.53 5.51 -9.15
CA LYS A 70 -0.94 6.92 -9.03
C LYS A 70 -0.34 7.61 -7.81
N LEU A 71 -0.34 6.95 -6.66
CA LEU A 71 0.24 7.51 -5.45
C LEU A 71 1.77 7.56 -5.51
N VAL A 72 2.42 6.56 -6.09
CA VAL A 72 3.86 6.62 -6.35
C VAL A 72 4.20 7.81 -7.25
N THR A 73 3.46 8.01 -8.34
CA THR A 73 3.65 9.16 -9.23
C THR A 73 3.45 10.48 -8.48
N HIS A 74 2.43 10.58 -7.65
CA HIS A 74 2.14 11.77 -6.84
C HIS A 74 3.30 12.12 -5.90
N LEU A 75 3.89 11.12 -5.26
CA LEU A 75 4.99 11.29 -4.31
C LEU A 75 6.35 11.55 -4.98
N THR A 76 6.51 11.18 -6.24
CA THR A 76 7.80 11.26 -6.94
C THR A 76 7.89 12.37 -7.99
N THR A 77 6.78 12.95 -8.40
CA THR A 77 6.73 14.00 -9.44
C THR A 77 6.35 15.38 -8.90
N GLY A 78 5.80 15.46 -7.70
CA GLY A 78 5.40 16.73 -7.08
C GLY A 78 4.37 17.52 -7.89
N PRO A 79 3.21 16.94 -8.22
CA PRO A 79 2.19 17.63 -8.99
C PRO A 79 1.64 18.84 -8.24
N LYS A 80 1.07 19.79 -8.96
CA LYS A 80 0.32 20.88 -8.35
C LYS A 80 -0.92 20.32 -7.66
N VAL A 81 -1.13 20.75 -6.43
CA VAL A 81 -2.28 20.37 -5.62
C VAL A 81 -2.99 21.62 -5.12
N LYS A 82 -4.29 21.50 -4.92
CA LYS A 82 -5.11 22.57 -4.37
C LYS A 82 -5.21 22.40 -2.87
N LEU A 83 -4.86 23.44 -2.13
CA LEU A 83 -4.98 23.49 -0.68
C LEU A 83 -6.42 23.83 -0.26
N GLU A 84 -6.72 23.67 1.01
CA GLU A 84 -8.05 23.94 1.55
C GLU A 84 -8.49 25.38 1.39
N ASP A 85 -7.56 26.33 1.45
CA ASP A 85 -7.83 27.75 1.21
C ASP A 85 -8.04 28.12 -0.26
N GLY A 86 -7.96 27.15 -1.17
CA GLY A 86 -8.10 27.34 -2.62
C GLY A 86 -6.81 27.72 -3.35
N SER A 87 -5.72 27.97 -2.64
CA SER A 87 -4.40 28.19 -3.25
C SER A 87 -3.84 26.90 -3.84
N GLU A 88 -2.88 27.01 -4.74
CA GLU A 88 -2.19 25.89 -5.35
C GLU A 88 -0.71 25.92 -4.96
N GLU A 89 -0.17 24.75 -4.66
CA GLU A 89 1.27 24.54 -4.46
C GLU A 89 1.71 23.25 -5.13
N GLU A 90 3.01 23.14 -5.37
CA GLU A 90 3.61 21.89 -5.79
C GLU A 90 3.69 20.95 -4.57
N HIS A 91 3.18 19.73 -4.74
CA HIS A 91 3.29 18.71 -3.71
C HIS A 91 4.78 18.34 -3.52
N LYS A 92 5.22 18.25 -2.28
CA LYS A 92 6.59 17.85 -1.99
C LYS A 92 6.87 16.45 -2.49
N MET A 93 7.99 16.26 -3.15
CA MET A 93 8.50 14.93 -3.49
C MET A 93 9.14 14.28 -2.26
N VAL A 94 8.97 12.96 -2.14
CA VAL A 94 9.70 12.18 -1.11
C VAL A 94 11.20 12.29 -1.38
N LYS A 95 11.97 12.50 -0.32
CA LYS A 95 13.42 12.68 -0.42
C LYS A 95 14.16 11.41 -0.81
N THR A 96 13.67 10.24 -0.42
CA THR A 96 14.27 8.96 -0.80
C THR A 96 13.97 8.61 -2.25
N LYS A 97 14.92 7.93 -2.89
CA LYS A 97 14.74 7.31 -4.22
C LYS A 97 14.55 5.79 -4.12
N ASP A 98 14.54 5.25 -2.90
CA ASP A 98 14.28 3.84 -2.67
C ASP A 98 12.81 3.52 -2.93
N MET A 99 12.54 2.87 -4.05
CA MET A 99 11.19 2.56 -4.49
C MET A 99 10.49 1.60 -3.52
N ALA A 100 11.21 0.71 -2.86
CA ALA A 100 10.63 -0.19 -1.85
C ALA A 100 10.08 0.60 -0.66
N GLN A 101 10.78 1.62 -0.19
CA GLN A 101 10.31 2.51 0.88
C GLN A 101 9.10 3.34 0.43
N ILE A 102 9.13 3.85 -0.79
CA ILE A 102 8.01 4.65 -1.35
C ILE A 102 6.76 3.78 -1.47
N LYS A 103 6.87 2.59 -2.01
CA LYS A 103 5.74 1.66 -2.13
C LYS A 103 5.21 1.20 -0.77
N ASN A 104 6.10 1.03 0.22
CA ASN A 104 5.68 0.74 1.58
C ASN A 104 4.87 1.89 2.19
N LEU A 105 5.27 3.13 1.98
CA LEU A 105 4.50 4.30 2.39
C LEU A 105 3.13 4.34 1.70
N VAL A 106 3.08 4.07 0.41
CA VAL A 106 1.82 4.01 -0.34
C VAL A 106 0.89 2.92 0.22
N ALA A 107 1.43 1.73 0.47
CA ALA A 107 0.66 0.64 1.09
C ALA A 107 0.12 1.04 2.46
N TYR A 108 0.95 1.67 3.29
CA TYR A 108 0.53 2.19 4.58
C TYR A 108 -0.62 3.20 4.47
N ILE A 109 -0.55 4.13 3.53
CA ILE A 109 -1.61 5.11 3.28
C ILE A 109 -2.91 4.40 2.86
N LEU A 110 -2.81 3.43 1.97
CA LEU A 110 -3.98 2.71 1.43
C LEU A 110 -4.63 1.76 2.45
N GLU A 111 -3.94 1.42 3.52
CA GLU A 111 -4.43 0.55 4.60
C GLU A 111 -5.17 1.33 5.72
N GLN A 112 -5.27 2.64 5.67
CA GLN A 112 -5.92 3.46 6.71
C GLN A 112 -7.45 3.45 6.72
#